data_b1f0ce0de5df3c7478dfb2a6acdcb7d1
#
_entry.id   b1f0ce0de5df3c7478dfb2a6acdcb7d1
#
_cell.length_a   1.000
_cell.length_b   1.000
_cell.length_c   1.000
_cell.angle_alpha   90.00
_cell.angle_beta   90.00
_cell.angle_gamma   90.00
#
_symmetry.space_group_name_H-M   'P 1'
#
loop_
_entity.id
_entity.type
_entity.pdbx_description
1 polymer ?
#
loop_
_entity_poly.entity_id
_entity_poly.type
_entity_poly.pdbx_seq_one_letter_code
_entity_poly.pdbx_strand_id
1 'polypeptide(L)'
;MSLFNKLFHTNKASPQNTLSSTMSFFFGSSMAGQNVTERTAMQNTVVYACVRVLAEGLAELPLHIYQYTNDGGKQRAINHPLYFLLHDAPNPEMTSFIFRETMMNHLLLWGNAYAQIIRNGQGEITGLYPLMPDRMDVNRAANGEIYYTYTRNYDDYQAKNKSKQVILLSDEVLHIAGLGFDGLIGYSPIAMAKNAIGLSMAAEQYGATFFKNDATPGGVLEHPNVVKDPERLRKSWQSQFSGSNNHSIAVLEEGMTFHQLSIPPDQAQFLDTRKFQLDEIARIFRVPPHMVGDLDRSTFSNIEQQSLEFVKYTLNPWCIRWEQAMNQQLLSADDQRKYFVKFNVNGLLRGDYESRMNGYAIGRQNGWLSANDIRELEDLNRIPTNEGGDEYLVNGNMLPLNQAGNFYNSQPSKESEEPKE
;
A
#
# COMPACT_ATOMS: atom_id res chain seq x y z
N MET A 1 44.80 -6.66 5.99
CA MET A 1 43.71 -6.25 6.91
C MET A 1 43.40 -4.81 6.58
N SER A 2 42.26 -4.60 5.95
CA SER A 2 41.82 -3.35 5.34
C SER A 2 41.61 -2.25 6.38
N LEU A 3 41.84 -1.01 6.04
CA LEU A 3 41.53 0.20 6.83
C LEU A 3 40.09 0.24 7.29
N PHE A 4 39.16 -0.43 6.60
CA PHE A 4 37.75 -0.59 6.93
C PHE A 4 37.53 -1.29 8.29
N ASN A 5 38.33 -2.27 8.66
CA ASN A 5 38.19 -2.95 9.96
C ASN A 5 38.61 -2.10 11.16
N LYS A 6 39.29 -0.98 10.96
CA LYS A 6 39.70 -0.05 12.03
C LYS A 6 38.66 1.05 12.29
N LEU A 7 37.85 1.38 11.31
CA LEU A 7 36.81 2.41 11.43
C LEU A 7 35.49 1.86 12.05
N PHE A 8 35.23 0.58 11.86
CA PHE A 8 34.03 -0.06 12.39
C PHE A 8 34.41 -1.07 13.49
N HIS A 9 34.94 -0.59 14.62
CA HIS A 9 34.86 -1.36 15.84
C HIS A 9 33.39 -1.47 16.21
N THR A 10 32.77 -2.56 15.80
CA THR A 10 31.47 -3.00 16.30
C THR A 10 31.58 -3.29 17.78
N ASN A 11 31.56 -2.27 18.62
CA ASN A 11 30.92 -2.49 19.89
C ASN A 11 29.46 -2.83 19.53
N LYS A 12 29.10 -4.08 19.76
CA LYS A 12 27.71 -4.51 19.87
C LYS A 12 27.11 -3.82 21.08
N ALA A 13 26.92 -2.51 21.02
CA ALA A 13 25.84 -1.88 21.69
C ALA A 13 24.58 -2.25 20.88
N SER A 14 24.20 -3.54 20.97
CA SER A 14 22.81 -3.91 20.87
C SER A 14 22.09 -2.89 21.76
N PRO A 15 21.05 -2.20 21.31
CA PRO A 15 20.12 -1.65 22.24
C PRO A 15 19.72 -2.80 23.12
N GLN A 16 20.35 -2.88 24.31
CA GLN A 16 19.97 -3.84 25.31
C GLN A 16 18.55 -3.47 25.65
N ASN A 17 17.71 -4.42 25.56
CA ASN A 17 16.28 -4.40 25.83
C ASN A 17 15.47 -4.14 24.57
N THR A 18 14.82 -5.12 24.18
CA THR A 18 13.59 -5.24 23.41
C THR A 18 13.69 -6.10 22.19
N LEU A 19 14.84 -6.25 21.53
CA LEU A 19 14.87 -7.13 20.35
C LEU A 19 14.64 -8.60 20.67
N SER A 20 15.15 -9.16 21.78
CA SER A 20 14.97 -10.61 22.03
C SER A 20 13.57 -10.98 22.52
N SER A 21 12.94 -10.15 23.38
CA SER A 21 11.55 -10.39 23.80
C SER A 21 10.54 -9.90 22.75
N THR A 22 10.88 -8.84 22.01
CA THR A 22 10.08 -8.34 20.90
C THR A 22 10.18 -9.28 19.69
N MET A 23 11.33 -9.87 19.42
CA MET A 23 11.49 -10.86 18.35
C MET A 23 10.63 -12.10 18.60
N SER A 24 10.51 -12.61 19.82
CA SER A 24 9.60 -13.74 20.10
C SER A 24 8.12 -13.39 19.90
N PHE A 25 7.75 -12.11 20.07
CA PHE A 25 6.41 -11.62 19.77
C PHE A 25 6.12 -11.58 18.26
N PHE A 26 7.11 -11.24 17.46
CA PHE A 26 7.00 -11.17 16.00
C PHE A 26 7.18 -12.52 15.30
N PHE A 27 7.99 -13.43 15.86
CA PHE A 27 8.26 -14.77 15.31
C PHE A 27 7.46 -15.84 16.04
N GLY A 28 6.99 -16.85 15.32
CA GLY A 28 6.24 -18.00 15.83
C GLY A 28 4.85 -18.14 15.20
N SER A 29 4.18 -19.24 15.54
CA SER A 29 2.81 -19.51 15.09
C SER A 29 1.83 -18.51 15.70
N SER A 30 0.72 -18.25 14.98
CA SER A 30 -0.43 -17.52 15.50
C SER A 30 -1.09 -18.31 16.64
N MET A 31 -1.96 -17.65 17.44
CA MET A 31 -2.78 -18.32 18.46
C MET A 31 -3.67 -19.44 17.86
N ALA A 32 -4.02 -19.34 16.58
CA ALA A 32 -4.75 -20.38 15.84
C ALA A 32 -3.85 -21.51 15.29
N GLY A 33 -2.56 -21.56 15.69
CA GLY A 33 -1.61 -22.61 15.28
C GLY A 33 -1.08 -22.46 13.85
N GLN A 34 -1.46 -21.42 13.12
CA GLN A 34 -0.99 -21.17 11.75
C GLN A 34 0.37 -20.47 11.74
N ASN A 35 1.25 -20.88 10.82
CA ASN A 35 2.52 -20.19 10.59
C ASN A 35 2.30 -19.01 9.65
N VAL A 36 2.22 -17.80 10.22
CA VAL A 36 2.00 -16.55 9.49
C VAL A 36 3.33 -15.85 9.29
N THR A 37 3.77 -15.83 8.05
CA THR A 37 4.91 -15.06 7.54
C THR A 37 4.43 -14.09 6.47
N GLU A 38 5.25 -13.15 6.07
CA GLU A 38 4.94 -12.22 4.98
C GLU A 38 4.56 -12.95 3.69
N ARG A 39 5.21 -14.08 3.41
CA ARG A 39 4.94 -14.91 2.22
C ARG A 39 3.67 -15.75 2.37
N THR A 40 3.44 -16.38 3.53
CA THR A 40 2.23 -17.19 3.73
C THR A 40 0.99 -16.32 3.88
N ALA A 41 1.11 -15.11 4.44
CA ALA A 41 0.02 -14.15 4.53
C ALA A 41 -0.53 -13.74 3.16
N MET A 42 0.32 -13.67 2.13
CA MET A 42 -0.10 -13.36 0.75
C MET A 42 -0.95 -14.46 0.10
N GLN A 43 -1.03 -15.66 0.69
CA GLN A 43 -1.96 -16.70 0.27
C GLN A 43 -3.39 -16.45 0.78
N ASN A 44 -3.54 -15.63 1.81
CA ASN A 44 -4.86 -15.18 2.25
C ASN A 44 -5.42 -14.13 1.28
N THR A 45 -6.61 -14.40 0.74
CA THR A 45 -7.22 -13.59 -0.32
C THR A 45 -7.45 -12.13 0.08
N VAL A 46 -7.79 -11.89 1.34
CA VAL A 46 -8.06 -10.53 1.84
C VAL A 46 -6.76 -9.74 2.01
N VAL A 47 -5.69 -10.38 2.54
CA VAL A 47 -4.37 -9.75 2.64
C VAL A 47 -3.86 -9.39 1.25
N TYR A 48 -3.94 -10.34 0.31
CA TYR A 48 -3.53 -10.10 -1.08
C TYR A 48 -4.30 -8.92 -1.70
N ALA A 49 -5.63 -8.88 -1.54
CA ALA A 49 -6.46 -7.80 -2.06
C ALA A 49 -6.09 -6.44 -1.45
N CYS A 50 -5.90 -6.35 -0.13
CA CYS A 50 -5.50 -5.12 0.55
C CYS A 50 -4.12 -4.62 0.09
N VAL A 51 -3.14 -5.53 0.03
CA VAL A 51 -1.78 -5.21 -0.43
C VAL A 51 -1.80 -4.71 -1.87
N ARG A 52 -2.54 -5.39 -2.74
CA ARG A 52 -2.70 -5.02 -4.14
C ARG A 52 -3.33 -3.63 -4.30
N VAL A 53 -4.47 -3.36 -3.64
CA VAL A 53 -5.15 -2.06 -3.71
C VAL A 53 -4.24 -0.92 -3.29
N LEU A 54 -3.45 -1.09 -2.24
CA LEU A 54 -2.53 -0.06 -1.75
C LEU A 54 -1.30 0.10 -2.63
N ALA A 55 -0.73 -1.00 -3.12
CA ALA A 55 0.48 -0.97 -3.94
C ALA A 55 0.20 -0.38 -5.32
N GLU A 56 -0.87 -0.84 -5.99
CA GLU A 56 -1.32 -0.30 -7.27
C GLU A 56 -1.76 1.17 -7.12
N GLY A 57 -2.57 1.48 -6.08
CA GLY A 57 -3.08 2.83 -5.84
C GLY A 57 -1.99 3.87 -5.57
N LEU A 58 -0.84 3.50 -4.97
CA LEU A 58 0.30 4.41 -4.87
C LEU A 58 1.12 4.44 -6.17
N ALA A 59 1.29 3.28 -6.82
CA ALA A 59 2.11 3.16 -8.03
C ALA A 59 1.53 3.91 -9.23
N GLU A 60 0.21 4.05 -9.33
CA GLU A 60 -0.46 4.78 -10.42
C GLU A 60 -0.33 6.30 -10.31
N LEU A 61 -0.02 6.82 -9.10
CA LEU A 61 0.12 8.27 -8.89
C LEU A 61 1.31 8.83 -9.65
N PRO A 62 1.13 9.89 -10.47
CA PRO A 62 2.26 10.57 -11.09
C PRO A 62 3.22 11.14 -10.05
N LEU A 63 4.50 10.81 -10.16
CA LEU A 63 5.56 11.30 -9.29
C LEU A 63 6.44 12.27 -10.06
N HIS A 64 6.56 13.50 -9.57
CA HIS A 64 7.32 14.54 -10.23
C HIS A 64 8.35 15.17 -9.31
N ILE A 65 9.43 15.70 -9.89
CA ILE A 65 10.32 16.65 -9.25
C ILE A 65 9.89 18.06 -9.65
N TYR A 66 9.74 18.92 -8.64
CA TYR A 66 9.42 20.32 -8.80
C TYR A 66 10.59 21.18 -8.40
N GLN A 67 10.73 22.32 -9.07
CA GLN A 67 11.65 23.39 -8.72
C GLN A 67 10.87 24.57 -8.15
N TYR A 68 11.34 25.15 -7.05
CA TYR A 68 10.81 26.40 -6.53
C TYR A 68 11.17 27.53 -7.49
N THR A 69 10.22 28.41 -7.81
CA THR A 69 10.44 29.61 -8.61
C THR A 69 10.67 30.83 -7.70
N ASN A 70 11.34 31.85 -8.23
CA ASN A 70 11.72 33.04 -7.45
C ASN A 70 10.50 33.87 -6.97
N ASP A 71 9.35 33.69 -7.60
CA ASP A 71 8.06 34.32 -7.27
C ASP A 71 7.24 33.57 -6.22
N GLY A 72 7.82 32.51 -5.62
CA GLY A 72 7.16 31.67 -4.62
C GLY A 72 6.28 30.57 -5.20
N GLY A 73 6.28 30.39 -6.53
CA GLY A 73 5.61 29.29 -7.22
C GLY A 73 6.46 28.03 -7.30
N LYS A 74 6.00 27.09 -8.12
CA LYS A 74 6.71 25.85 -8.45
C LYS A 74 6.49 25.47 -9.90
N GLN A 75 7.48 24.86 -10.51
CA GLN A 75 7.39 24.29 -11.87
C GLN A 75 7.99 22.87 -11.89
N ARG A 76 7.56 22.03 -12.84
CA ARG A 76 8.15 20.71 -13.04
C ARG A 76 9.59 20.82 -13.50
N ALA A 77 10.51 20.17 -12.82
CA ALA A 77 11.94 20.17 -13.14
C ALA A 77 12.28 19.01 -14.10
N ILE A 78 11.72 19.00 -15.31
CA ILE A 78 11.86 17.91 -16.29
C ILE A 78 13.31 17.67 -16.73
N ASN A 79 14.17 18.68 -16.63
CA ASN A 79 15.60 18.60 -16.98
C ASN A 79 16.47 18.10 -15.81
N HIS A 80 15.88 17.84 -14.64
CA HIS A 80 16.64 17.32 -13.50
C HIS A 80 17.01 15.86 -13.74
N PRO A 81 18.25 15.40 -13.46
CA PRO A 81 18.69 14.02 -13.72
C PRO A 81 17.78 12.94 -13.09
N LEU A 82 17.26 13.20 -11.89
CA LEU A 82 16.34 12.28 -11.20
C LEU A 82 14.93 12.27 -11.81
N TYR A 83 14.56 13.21 -12.70
CA TYR A 83 13.19 13.26 -13.21
C TYR A 83 12.84 11.97 -13.94
N PHE A 84 13.65 11.57 -14.90
CA PHE A 84 13.46 10.35 -15.67
C PHE A 84 13.46 9.10 -14.78
N LEU A 85 14.38 9.03 -13.80
CA LEU A 85 14.47 7.88 -12.88
C LEU A 85 13.22 7.71 -12.02
N LEU A 86 12.65 8.80 -11.53
CA LEU A 86 11.47 8.73 -10.66
C LEU A 86 10.15 8.64 -11.44
N HIS A 87 10.09 9.30 -12.60
CA HIS A 87 8.86 9.39 -13.39
C HIS A 87 8.68 8.21 -14.36
N ASP A 88 9.75 7.82 -15.08
CA ASP A 88 9.66 6.85 -16.18
C ASP A 88 10.26 5.49 -15.83
N ALA A 89 11.56 5.44 -15.55
CA ALA A 89 12.29 4.19 -15.33
C ALA A 89 13.43 4.36 -14.32
N PRO A 90 13.33 3.79 -13.11
CA PRO A 90 14.37 3.86 -12.09
C PRO A 90 15.62 3.07 -12.44
N ASN A 91 15.51 2.09 -13.32
CA ASN A 91 16.60 1.26 -13.84
C ASN A 91 16.17 0.59 -15.16
N PRO A 92 17.09 -0.06 -15.90
CA PRO A 92 16.76 -0.70 -17.18
C PRO A 92 15.81 -1.91 -17.10
N GLU A 93 15.57 -2.46 -15.90
CA GLU A 93 14.84 -3.70 -15.71
C GLU A 93 13.34 -3.47 -15.41
N MET A 94 12.97 -2.28 -14.95
CA MET A 94 11.61 -2.01 -14.51
C MET A 94 11.15 -0.57 -14.76
N THR A 95 9.85 -0.42 -14.98
CA THR A 95 9.20 0.88 -15.06
C THR A 95 9.06 1.51 -13.66
N SER A 96 8.83 2.81 -13.62
CA SER A 96 8.56 3.53 -12.36
C SER A 96 7.32 2.99 -11.63
N PHE A 97 6.29 2.54 -12.37
CA PHE A 97 5.11 1.88 -11.78
C PHE A 97 5.52 0.61 -11.01
N ILE A 98 6.21 -0.32 -11.68
CA ILE A 98 6.61 -1.61 -11.09
C ILE A 98 7.56 -1.38 -9.89
N PHE A 99 8.47 -0.41 -9.98
CA PHE A 99 9.35 -0.05 -8.87
C PHE A 99 8.54 0.40 -7.64
N ARG A 100 7.60 1.33 -7.83
CA ARG A 100 6.76 1.84 -6.73
C ARG A 100 5.86 0.76 -6.15
N GLU A 101 5.26 -0.05 -7.01
CA GLU A 101 4.44 -1.20 -6.61
C GLU A 101 5.25 -2.19 -5.77
N THR A 102 6.46 -2.56 -6.22
CA THR A 102 7.37 -3.47 -5.49
C THR A 102 7.77 -2.89 -4.15
N MET A 103 8.22 -1.64 -4.11
CA MET A 103 8.64 -0.98 -2.87
C MET A 103 7.46 -0.83 -1.89
N MET A 104 6.25 -0.53 -2.40
CA MET A 104 5.05 -0.45 -1.57
C MET A 104 4.65 -1.81 -1.04
N ASN A 105 4.77 -2.86 -1.85
CA ASN A 105 4.58 -4.24 -1.40
C ASN A 105 5.55 -4.61 -0.26
N HIS A 106 6.82 -4.21 -0.36
CA HIS A 106 7.79 -4.39 0.72
C HIS A 106 7.36 -3.68 2.02
N LEU A 107 6.88 -2.43 1.91
CA LEU A 107 6.37 -1.67 3.06
C LEU A 107 5.19 -2.36 3.74
N LEU A 108 4.24 -2.86 2.95
CA LEU A 108 3.01 -3.47 3.46
C LEU A 108 3.24 -4.85 4.08
N LEU A 109 4.27 -5.57 3.65
CA LEU A 109 4.60 -6.88 4.17
C LEU A 109 5.63 -6.81 5.30
N TRP A 110 6.75 -6.13 5.11
CA TRP A 110 7.88 -6.08 6.06
C TRP A 110 7.97 -4.78 6.86
N GLY A 111 7.14 -3.78 6.53
CA GLY A 111 7.16 -2.49 7.20
C GLY A 111 8.29 -1.57 6.77
N ASN A 112 9.18 -2.04 5.90
CA ASN A 112 10.33 -1.29 5.37
C ASN A 112 10.51 -1.59 3.90
N ALA A 113 10.93 -0.59 3.12
CA ALA A 113 11.34 -0.78 1.75
C ALA A 113 12.72 -0.16 1.53
N TYR A 114 13.57 -0.90 0.81
CA TYR A 114 14.94 -0.52 0.54
C TYR A 114 15.22 -0.57 -0.95
N ALA A 115 15.90 0.45 -1.48
CA ALA A 115 16.47 0.39 -2.81
C ALA A 115 17.93 0.83 -2.79
N GLN A 116 18.79 0.12 -3.50
CA GLN A 116 20.18 0.52 -3.68
C GLN A 116 20.23 1.70 -4.64
N ILE A 117 20.96 2.75 -4.25
CA ILE A 117 21.24 3.94 -5.06
C ILE A 117 22.54 3.70 -5.79
N ILE A 118 22.50 3.66 -7.13
CA ILE A 118 23.69 3.55 -7.97
C ILE A 118 24.06 4.94 -8.46
N ARG A 119 25.35 5.29 -8.30
CA ARG A 119 25.89 6.58 -8.74
C ARG A 119 26.98 6.38 -9.78
N ASN A 120 27.10 7.32 -10.69
CA ASN A 120 28.23 7.39 -11.63
C ASN A 120 29.48 8.01 -10.97
N GLY A 121 30.58 8.07 -11.71
CA GLY A 121 31.82 8.65 -11.22
C GLY A 121 31.78 10.16 -10.90
N GLN A 122 30.71 10.85 -11.27
CA GLN A 122 30.44 12.25 -10.95
C GLN A 122 29.52 12.42 -9.73
N GLY A 123 29.04 11.31 -9.14
CA GLY A 123 28.15 11.31 -7.99
C GLY A 123 26.67 11.40 -8.33
N GLU A 124 26.30 11.47 -9.62
CA GLU A 124 24.91 11.53 -10.05
C GLU A 124 24.24 10.15 -9.94
N ILE A 125 23.00 10.12 -9.51
CA ILE A 125 22.23 8.88 -9.39
C ILE A 125 21.83 8.42 -10.79
N THR A 126 22.21 7.18 -11.13
CA THR A 126 21.95 6.54 -12.42
C THR A 126 20.98 5.39 -12.34
N GLY A 127 20.63 4.93 -11.13
CA GLY A 127 19.67 3.86 -10.96
C GLY A 127 19.27 3.62 -9.51
N LEU A 128 18.05 3.07 -9.36
CA LEU A 128 17.49 2.62 -8.09
C LEU A 128 17.05 1.16 -8.24
N TYR A 129 17.57 0.27 -7.40
CA TYR A 129 17.29 -1.17 -7.45
C TYR A 129 16.70 -1.64 -6.14
N PRO A 130 15.47 -2.20 -6.12
CA PRO A 130 14.85 -2.71 -4.90
C PRO A 130 15.69 -3.81 -4.26
N LEU A 131 15.81 -3.75 -2.93
CA LEU A 131 16.47 -4.75 -2.11
C LEU A 131 15.44 -5.46 -1.22
N MET A 132 15.56 -6.78 -1.10
CA MET A 132 14.63 -7.57 -0.29
C MET A 132 14.76 -7.22 1.19
N PRO A 133 13.66 -6.82 1.88
CA PRO A 133 13.72 -6.39 3.27
C PRO A 133 14.09 -7.52 4.25
N ASP A 134 13.72 -8.77 3.95
CA ASP A 134 14.05 -9.97 4.76
C ASP A 134 15.56 -10.29 4.79
N ARG A 135 16.38 -9.54 4.04
CA ARG A 135 17.83 -9.70 3.94
C ARG A 135 18.60 -8.46 4.34
N MET A 136 17.91 -7.46 4.86
CA MET A 136 18.46 -6.15 5.20
C MET A 136 18.47 -5.97 6.72
N ASP A 137 19.62 -5.71 7.28
CA ASP A 137 19.79 -5.31 8.67
C ASP A 137 20.20 -3.83 8.73
N VAL A 138 19.51 -3.06 9.54
CA VAL A 138 19.83 -1.65 9.80
C VAL A 138 20.68 -1.58 11.06
N ASN A 139 21.85 -0.98 10.94
CA ASN A 139 22.82 -0.93 12.03
C ASN A 139 23.29 0.51 12.27
N ARG A 140 23.81 0.77 13.46
CA ARG A 140 24.41 2.04 13.82
C ARG A 140 25.87 1.83 14.20
N ALA A 141 26.76 2.58 13.59
CA ALA A 141 28.19 2.58 13.88
C ALA A 141 28.49 3.30 15.20
N ALA A 142 29.70 3.12 15.74
CA ALA A 142 30.11 3.76 16.98
C ALA A 142 30.13 5.29 16.92
N ASN A 143 30.29 5.87 15.74
CA ASN A 143 30.20 7.32 15.48
C ASN A 143 28.75 7.84 15.37
N GLY A 144 27.74 6.95 15.50
CA GLY A 144 26.33 7.30 15.40
C GLY A 144 25.74 7.20 13.99
N GLU A 145 26.54 7.00 12.96
CA GLU A 145 26.07 6.87 11.57
C GLU A 145 25.34 5.55 11.34
N ILE A 146 24.30 5.61 10.50
CA ILE A 146 23.56 4.43 10.09
C ILE A 146 24.26 3.78 8.90
N TYR A 147 24.33 2.46 8.92
CA TYR A 147 24.75 1.64 7.80
C TYR A 147 23.85 0.41 7.69
N TYR A 148 23.81 -0.17 6.51
CA TYR A 148 23.00 -1.33 6.19
C TYR A 148 23.86 -2.53 5.88
N THR A 149 23.43 -3.72 6.33
CA THR A 149 24.06 -4.98 5.98
C THR A 149 23.08 -5.80 5.14
N TYR A 150 23.41 -5.97 3.87
CA TYR A 150 22.58 -6.76 2.95
C TYR A 150 23.16 -8.14 2.71
N THR A 151 22.34 -9.19 2.90
CA THR A 151 22.72 -10.61 2.69
C THR A 151 22.28 -11.03 1.29
N ARG A 152 23.25 -11.32 0.40
CA ARG A 152 23.00 -11.79 -0.98
C ARG A 152 22.56 -13.25 -1.03
N ASN A 153 21.80 -13.63 -2.06
CA ASN A 153 21.50 -15.03 -2.34
C ASN A 153 22.75 -15.77 -2.84
N TYR A 154 22.82 -17.07 -2.49
CA TYR A 154 23.88 -17.96 -2.99
C TYR A 154 23.76 -18.31 -4.47
N ASP A 155 22.56 -18.14 -5.06
CA ASP A 155 22.25 -18.54 -6.43
C ASP A 155 22.69 -17.51 -7.49
N ASP A 156 23.29 -16.40 -7.07
CA ASP A 156 23.88 -15.46 -8.00
C ASP A 156 25.19 -16.04 -8.56
N TYR A 157 25.10 -16.65 -9.73
CA TYR A 157 26.20 -17.38 -10.40
C TYR A 157 27.49 -16.55 -10.57
N GLN A 158 27.39 -15.24 -10.44
CA GLN A 158 28.51 -14.30 -10.49
C GLN A 158 29.19 -14.08 -9.13
N ALA A 159 28.60 -14.54 -8.03
CA ALA A 159 29.07 -14.22 -6.67
C ALA A 159 30.02 -15.26 -6.08
N LYS A 160 30.55 -16.21 -6.85
CA LYS A 160 31.42 -17.31 -6.34
C LYS A 160 32.65 -16.86 -5.54
N ASN A 161 33.01 -15.56 -5.61
CA ASN A 161 34.16 -14.99 -4.91
C ASN A 161 33.86 -13.73 -4.11
N LYS A 162 32.57 -13.37 -3.89
CA LYS A 162 32.19 -12.16 -3.15
C LYS A 162 31.63 -12.54 -1.77
N SER A 163 31.87 -11.70 -0.78
CA SER A 163 31.30 -11.85 0.56
C SER A 163 29.77 -12.02 0.46
N LYS A 164 29.21 -12.96 1.24
CA LYS A 164 27.76 -13.16 1.36
C LYS A 164 27.06 -11.90 1.86
N GLN A 165 27.74 -11.08 2.66
CA GLN A 165 27.22 -9.85 3.20
C GLN A 165 27.91 -8.65 2.55
N VAL A 166 27.12 -7.64 2.24
CA VAL A 166 27.56 -6.34 1.70
C VAL A 166 27.14 -5.27 2.68
N ILE A 167 28.10 -4.41 3.03
CA ILE A 167 27.81 -3.20 3.81
C ILE A 167 27.50 -2.09 2.82
N LEU A 168 26.37 -1.44 3.02
CA LEU A 168 25.95 -0.25 2.27
C LEU A 168 25.88 0.93 3.24
N LEU A 169 26.37 2.07 2.80
CA LEU A 169 26.30 3.30 3.58
C LEU A 169 24.90 3.93 3.48
N SER A 170 24.62 4.89 4.34
CA SER A 170 23.31 5.57 4.39
C SER A 170 22.96 6.33 3.11
N ASP A 171 23.97 6.80 2.37
CA ASP A 171 23.82 7.49 1.08
C ASP A 171 23.73 6.55 -0.12
N GLU A 172 23.94 5.25 0.08
CA GLU A 172 23.80 4.19 -0.93
C GLU A 172 22.45 3.48 -0.88
N VAL A 173 21.57 3.81 0.08
CA VAL A 173 20.28 3.12 0.26
C VAL A 173 19.16 4.14 0.39
N LEU A 174 18.19 4.08 -0.51
CA LEU A 174 16.87 4.67 -0.29
C LEU A 174 16.09 3.77 0.67
N HIS A 175 15.89 4.23 1.90
CA HIS A 175 15.11 3.53 2.91
C HIS A 175 13.82 4.29 3.20
N ILE A 176 12.68 3.64 2.96
CA ILE A 176 11.36 4.14 3.32
C ILE A 176 10.85 3.27 4.47
N ALA A 177 10.63 3.87 5.63
CA ALA A 177 10.13 3.16 6.81
C ALA A 177 8.63 3.39 7.01
N GLY A 178 7.93 2.33 7.38
CA GLY A 178 6.54 2.38 7.83
C GLY A 178 6.40 2.94 9.25
N LEU A 179 5.32 2.57 9.93
CA LEU A 179 5.13 2.88 11.34
C LEU A 179 6.12 2.05 12.18
N GLY A 180 6.91 2.70 13.00
CA GLY A 180 7.90 2.06 13.89
C GLY A 180 7.99 2.76 15.23
N PHE A 181 8.79 2.21 16.14
CA PHE A 181 8.98 2.74 17.49
C PHE A 181 10.09 3.78 17.56
N ASP A 182 11.18 3.54 16.82
CA ASP A 182 12.42 4.32 16.92
C ASP A 182 12.57 5.35 15.79
N GLY A 183 11.59 5.37 14.87
CA GLY A 183 11.62 6.22 13.67
C GLY A 183 12.61 5.77 12.59
N LEU A 184 13.30 4.66 12.77
CA LEU A 184 14.26 4.09 11.81
C LEU A 184 13.70 2.84 11.13
N ILE A 185 13.13 1.94 11.90
CA ILE A 185 12.63 0.65 11.42
C ILE A 185 11.13 0.60 11.59
N GLY A 186 10.43 0.35 10.49
CA GLY A 186 8.98 0.10 10.51
C GLY A 186 8.65 -1.32 10.95
N TYR A 187 7.53 -1.47 11.63
CA TYR A 187 6.99 -2.80 11.97
C TYR A 187 6.39 -3.47 10.74
N SER A 188 6.59 -4.79 10.63
CA SER A 188 5.84 -5.59 9.66
C SER A 188 4.33 -5.54 10.00
N PRO A 189 3.46 -5.02 9.11
CA PRO A 189 2.03 -5.06 9.32
C PRO A 189 1.50 -6.49 9.45
N ILE A 190 2.12 -7.44 8.76
CA ILE A 190 1.79 -8.86 8.84
C ILE A 190 2.11 -9.42 10.23
N ALA A 191 3.28 -9.10 10.78
CA ALA A 191 3.65 -9.53 12.13
C ALA A 191 2.71 -8.94 13.18
N MET A 192 2.30 -7.68 13.03
CA MET A 192 1.34 -7.03 13.93
C MET A 192 -0.07 -7.65 13.83
N ALA A 193 -0.48 -8.06 12.62
CA ALA A 193 -1.76 -8.69 12.33
C ALA A 193 -1.76 -10.22 12.45
N LYS A 194 -0.66 -10.82 12.92
CA LYS A 194 -0.40 -12.27 12.88
C LYS A 194 -1.59 -13.12 13.36
N ASN A 195 -2.22 -12.72 14.46
CA ASN A 195 -3.32 -13.50 15.03
C ASN A 195 -4.61 -13.39 14.20
N ALA A 196 -4.94 -12.22 13.68
CA ALA A 196 -6.10 -12.02 12.81
C ALA A 196 -5.94 -12.80 11.49
N ILE A 197 -4.78 -12.68 10.86
CA ILE A 197 -4.46 -13.40 9.63
C ILE A 197 -4.44 -14.92 9.88
N GLY A 198 -3.81 -15.36 10.98
CA GLY A 198 -3.76 -16.77 11.33
C GLY A 198 -5.12 -17.38 11.63
N LEU A 199 -6.03 -16.62 12.25
CA LEU A 199 -7.40 -17.06 12.46
C LEU A 199 -8.17 -17.18 11.14
N SER A 200 -8.00 -16.22 10.22
CA SER A 200 -8.57 -16.29 8.87
C SER A 200 -8.07 -17.53 8.10
N MET A 201 -6.75 -17.77 8.12
CA MET A 201 -6.15 -18.96 7.47
C MET A 201 -6.67 -20.27 8.09
N ALA A 202 -6.81 -20.32 9.41
CA ALA A 202 -7.35 -21.49 10.10
C ALA A 202 -8.83 -21.75 9.73
N ALA A 203 -9.64 -20.71 9.61
CA ALA A 203 -11.01 -20.81 9.16
C ALA A 203 -11.11 -21.30 7.70
N GLU A 204 -10.25 -20.81 6.82
CA GLU A 204 -10.18 -21.30 5.43
C GLU A 204 -9.77 -22.78 5.38
N GLN A 205 -8.77 -23.18 6.16
CA GLN A 205 -8.34 -24.58 6.25
C GLN A 205 -9.42 -25.49 6.81
N TYR A 206 -10.13 -25.01 7.84
CA TYR A 206 -11.28 -25.74 8.40
C TYR A 206 -12.37 -25.93 7.35
N GLY A 207 -12.77 -24.86 6.66
CA GLY A 207 -13.77 -24.94 5.58
C GLY A 207 -13.32 -25.89 4.45
N ALA A 208 -12.09 -25.76 4.00
CA ALA A 208 -11.52 -26.64 2.98
C ALA A 208 -11.53 -28.12 3.39
N THR A 209 -11.18 -28.41 4.66
CA THR A 209 -11.20 -29.78 5.20
C THR A 209 -12.62 -30.30 5.32
N PHE A 210 -13.55 -29.46 5.78
CA PHE A 210 -14.96 -29.80 5.89
C PHE A 210 -15.57 -30.16 4.52
N PHE A 211 -15.34 -29.32 3.49
CA PHE A 211 -15.82 -29.61 2.14
C PHE A 211 -15.08 -30.77 1.48
N LYS A 212 -13.79 -30.96 1.74
CA LYS A 212 -13.02 -32.10 1.24
C LYS A 212 -13.55 -33.42 1.78
N ASN A 213 -14.10 -33.43 3.00
CA ASN A 213 -14.74 -34.58 3.62
C ASN A 213 -16.26 -34.58 3.37
N ASP A 214 -16.71 -33.93 2.29
CA ASP A 214 -18.10 -33.90 1.81
C ASP A 214 -19.11 -33.38 2.82
N ALA A 215 -18.67 -32.45 3.66
CA ALA A 215 -19.46 -31.87 4.74
C ALA A 215 -20.05 -32.92 5.71
N THR A 216 -19.48 -34.14 5.74
CA THR A 216 -19.87 -35.18 6.67
C THR A 216 -19.22 -34.93 8.03
N PRO A 217 -20.00 -34.69 9.09
CA PRO A 217 -19.45 -34.53 10.42
C PRO A 217 -18.83 -35.85 10.90
N GLY A 218 -17.72 -35.72 11.65
CA GLY A 218 -17.16 -36.88 12.34
C GLY A 218 -18.19 -37.51 13.29
N GLY A 219 -18.25 -38.81 13.36
CA GLY A 219 -19.17 -39.52 14.23
C GLY A 219 -18.58 -40.77 14.86
N VAL A 220 -19.28 -41.32 15.82
CA VAL A 220 -18.97 -42.58 16.46
C VAL A 220 -19.96 -43.62 15.98
N LEU A 221 -19.43 -44.76 15.53
CA LEU A 221 -20.23 -45.98 15.34
C LEU A 221 -20.21 -46.74 16.66
N GLU A 222 -21.37 -46.83 17.28
CA GLU A 222 -21.58 -47.64 18.48
C GLU A 222 -22.09 -49.03 18.10
N HIS A 223 -21.54 -50.03 18.74
CA HIS A 223 -21.98 -51.43 18.59
C HIS A 223 -22.33 -52.01 19.98
N PRO A 224 -23.45 -52.70 20.15
CA PRO A 224 -23.91 -53.19 21.44
C PRO A 224 -22.99 -54.25 22.05
N ASN A 225 -22.15 -54.89 21.22
CA ASN A 225 -21.19 -55.92 21.65
C ASN A 225 -19.75 -55.51 21.32
N VAL A 226 -18.77 -56.24 21.87
CA VAL A 226 -17.36 -56.02 21.61
C VAL A 226 -17.01 -56.32 20.14
N VAL A 227 -16.54 -55.29 19.42
CA VAL A 227 -16.07 -55.42 18.03
C VAL A 227 -14.69 -56.10 18.00
N LYS A 228 -14.58 -57.21 17.32
CA LYS A 228 -13.32 -57.98 17.22
C LYS A 228 -12.27 -57.28 16.37
N ASP A 229 -12.66 -56.47 15.35
CA ASP A 229 -11.78 -55.77 14.46
C ASP A 229 -12.34 -54.35 14.13
N PRO A 230 -12.08 -53.37 15.00
CA PRO A 230 -12.53 -52.02 14.81
C PRO A 230 -11.91 -51.34 13.57
N GLU A 231 -10.67 -51.75 13.23
CA GLU A 231 -9.96 -51.17 12.08
C GLU A 231 -10.62 -51.54 10.74
N ARG A 232 -11.07 -52.78 10.62
CA ARG A 232 -11.78 -53.26 9.43
C ARG A 232 -13.09 -52.48 9.24
N LEU A 233 -13.86 -52.27 10.30
CA LEU A 233 -15.08 -51.47 10.24
C LEU A 233 -14.81 -50.03 9.84
N ARG A 234 -13.79 -49.41 10.43
CA ARG A 234 -13.38 -48.05 10.11
C ARG A 234 -12.98 -47.90 8.62
N LYS A 235 -12.19 -48.84 8.11
CA LYS A 235 -11.77 -48.85 6.71
C LYS A 235 -12.92 -49.11 5.77
N SER A 236 -13.83 -50.03 6.11
CA SER A 236 -15.02 -50.29 5.32
C SER A 236 -15.92 -49.06 5.26
N TRP A 237 -16.16 -48.38 6.40
CA TRP A 237 -16.91 -47.15 6.49
C TRP A 237 -16.26 -46.04 5.63
N GLN A 238 -14.96 -45.81 5.78
CA GLN A 238 -14.24 -44.84 5.00
C GLN A 238 -14.30 -45.14 3.49
N SER A 239 -14.18 -46.39 3.07
CA SER A 239 -14.22 -46.76 1.65
C SER A 239 -15.60 -46.56 1.03
N GLN A 240 -16.68 -46.67 1.79
CA GLN A 240 -18.05 -46.48 1.33
C GLN A 240 -18.46 -45.01 1.26
N PHE A 241 -17.88 -44.16 2.13
CA PHE A 241 -18.29 -42.76 2.32
C PHE A 241 -17.17 -41.76 1.99
N SER A 242 -16.11 -42.16 1.27
CA SER A 242 -15.08 -41.24 0.78
C SER A 242 -15.05 -41.19 -0.75
N GLY A 243 -14.80 -40.04 -1.30
CA GLY A 243 -14.71 -39.82 -2.77
C GLY A 243 -16.07 -39.66 -3.44
N SER A 244 -16.26 -40.19 -4.65
CA SER A 244 -17.48 -40.02 -5.46
C SER A 244 -18.74 -40.72 -4.91
N ASN A 245 -18.65 -41.48 -3.82
CA ASN A 245 -19.71 -42.26 -3.24
C ASN A 245 -20.41 -41.63 -2.02
N ASN A 246 -20.22 -40.34 -1.80
CA ASN A 246 -20.60 -39.66 -0.56
C ASN A 246 -22.06 -39.54 -0.25
N HIS A 247 -22.94 -39.85 -1.18
CA HIS A 247 -24.39 -39.86 -0.98
C HIS A 247 -25.00 -41.25 -0.93
N SER A 248 -24.18 -42.30 -0.69
CA SER A 248 -24.68 -43.65 -0.56
C SER A 248 -25.37 -43.87 0.80
N ILE A 249 -26.44 -44.67 0.80
CA ILE A 249 -27.17 -45.03 2.00
C ILE A 249 -26.31 -45.99 2.84
N ALA A 250 -26.03 -45.62 4.10
CA ALA A 250 -25.38 -46.49 5.05
C ALA A 250 -26.35 -47.55 5.56
N VAL A 251 -26.02 -48.83 5.44
CA VAL A 251 -26.73 -49.91 6.11
C VAL A 251 -25.95 -50.30 7.35
N LEU A 252 -26.55 -50.10 8.53
CA LEU A 252 -25.95 -50.46 9.81
C LEU A 252 -26.51 -51.85 10.21
N GLU A 253 -25.61 -52.80 10.40
CA GLU A 253 -25.96 -54.19 10.76
C GLU A 253 -25.81 -54.40 12.28
N GLU A 254 -26.39 -55.48 12.81
CA GLU A 254 -26.18 -55.96 14.17
C GLU A 254 -26.45 -54.93 15.29
N GLY A 255 -27.35 -53.99 15.06
CA GLY A 255 -27.75 -53.00 16.07
C GLY A 255 -26.74 -51.85 16.24
N MET A 256 -25.85 -51.67 15.29
CA MET A 256 -24.96 -50.48 15.27
C MET A 256 -25.78 -49.21 15.15
N THR A 257 -25.34 -48.17 15.87
CA THR A 257 -25.92 -46.81 15.78
C THR A 257 -24.79 -45.80 15.44
N PHE A 258 -25.14 -44.85 14.62
CA PHE A 258 -24.23 -43.74 14.28
C PHE A 258 -24.59 -42.51 15.09
N HIS A 259 -23.69 -42.03 15.91
CA HIS A 259 -23.80 -40.75 16.64
C HIS A 259 -22.85 -39.72 16.06
N GLN A 260 -23.45 -38.65 15.60
CA GLN A 260 -22.69 -37.51 15.10
C GLN A 260 -22.04 -36.77 16.27
N LEU A 261 -20.69 -36.66 16.27
CA LEU A 261 -19.93 -35.98 17.33
C LEU A 261 -19.68 -34.50 17.09
N SER A 262 -19.76 -34.06 15.85
CA SER A 262 -19.56 -32.65 15.52
C SER A 262 -20.90 -31.95 15.34
N ILE A 263 -21.07 -30.81 15.99
CA ILE A 263 -22.11 -29.86 15.66
C ILE A 263 -21.72 -29.27 14.31
N PRO A 264 -22.51 -29.40 13.22
CA PRO A 264 -22.28 -28.65 12.00
C PRO A 264 -22.20 -27.18 12.40
N PRO A 265 -21.16 -26.44 12.04
CA PRO A 265 -21.20 -25.02 12.24
C PRO A 265 -22.45 -24.52 11.52
N ASP A 266 -23.28 -23.77 12.23
CA ASP A 266 -24.36 -23.06 11.56
C ASP A 266 -23.75 -22.30 10.40
N GLN A 267 -24.19 -22.61 9.19
CA GLN A 267 -23.55 -22.06 7.96
C GLN A 267 -23.54 -20.53 8.01
N ALA A 268 -24.56 -19.94 8.62
CA ALA A 268 -24.64 -18.49 8.82
C ALA A 268 -23.53 -17.99 9.74
N GLN A 269 -23.24 -18.64 10.86
CA GLN A 269 -22.18 -18.23 11.80
C GLN A 269 -20.78 -18.38 11.20
N PHE A 270 -20.55 -19.39 10.36
CA PHE A 270 -19.28 -19.56 9.67
C PHE A 270 -19.04 -18.43 8.64
N LEU A 271 -20.05 -18.07 7.87
CA LEU A 271 -19.99 -16.97 6.90
C LEU A 271 -19.80 -15.62 7.60
N ASP A 272 -20.53 -15.39 8.71
CA ASP A 272 -20.38 -14.16 9.51
C ASP A 272 -18.99 -14.04 10.12
N THR A 273 -18.40 -15.15 10.58
CA THR A 273 -17.03 -15.18 11.07
C THR A 273 -16.05 -14.81 9.97
N ARG A 274 -16.20 -15.34 8.76
CA ARG A 274 -15.33 -14.98 7.62
C ARG A 274 -15.46 -13.52 7.22
N LYS A 275 -16.67 -12.97 7.23
CA LYS A 275 -16.90 -11.53 6.97
C LYS A 275 -16.23 -10.66 8.05
N PHE A 276 -16.39 -11.00 9.31
CA PHE A 276 -15.72 -10.28 10.40
C PHE A 276 -14.20 -10.28 10.23
N GLN A 277 -13.60 -11.39 9.83
CA GLN A 277 -12.15 -11.49 9.58
C GLN A 277 -11.71 -10.65 8.38
N LEU A 278 -12.54 -10.58 7.32
CA LEU A 278 -12.29 -9.68 6.19
C LEU A 278 -12.23 -8.22 6.69
N ASP A 279 -13.24 -7.79 7.44
CA ASP A 279 -13.30 -6.44 8.01
C ASP A 279 -12.10 -6.14 8.93
N GLU A 280 -11.69 -7.11 9.73
CA GLU A 280 -10.55 -6.96 10.64
C GLU A 280 -9.23 -6.76 9.88
N ILE A 281 -8.96 -7.58 8.86
CA ILE A 281 -7.77 -7.45 8.02
C ILE A 281 -7.82 -6.14 7.22
N ALA A 282 -8.95 -5.82 6.59
CA ALA A 282 -9.14 -4.59 5.84
C ALA A 282 -8.88 -3.34 6.71
N ARG A 283 -9.31 -3.35 7.98
CA ARG A 283 -9.08 -2.29 8.97
C ARG A 283 -7.60 -2.11 9.30
N ILE A 284 -6.82 -3.19 9.39
CA ILE A 284 -5.37 -3.13 9.65
C ILE A 284 -4.67 -2.39 8.51
N PHE A 285 -5.02 -2.69 7.26
CA PHE A 285 -4.49 -2.02 6.09
C PHE A 285 -5.16 -0.67 5.78
N ARG A 286 -6.23 -0.30 6.51
CA ARG A 286 -7.08 0.89 6.26
C ARG A 286 -7.66 0.90 4.84
N VAL A 287 -7.98 -0.26 4.31
CA VAL A 287 -8.66 -0.41 3.01
C VAL A 287 -10.16 -0.52 3.25
N PRO A 288 -10.99 0.32 2.60
CA PRO A 288 -12.44 0.21 2.70
C PRO A 288 -12.92 -1.17 2.22
N PRO A 289 -13.87 -1.81 2.91
CA PRO A 289 -14.34 -3.16 2.58
C PRO A 289 -14.84 -3.32 1.14
N HIS A 290 -15.47 -2.30 0.56
CA HIS A 290 -15.94 -2.35 -0.82
C HIS A 290 -14.81 -2.52 -1.85
N MET A 291 -13.60 -2.03 -1.55
CA MET A 291 -12.43 -2.18 -2.43
C MET A 291 -11.84 -3.60 -2.41
N VAL A 292 -12.18 -4.40 -1.41
CA VAL A 292 -11.80 -5.81 -1.30
C VAL A 292 -12.96 -6.77 -1.55
N GLY A 293 -14.08 -6.24 -2.10
CA GLY A 293 -15.21 -7.05 -2.58
C GLY A 293 -16.35 -7.23 -1.58
N ASP A 294 -16.33 -6.58 -0.43
CA ASP A 294 -17.47 -6.59 0.50
C ASP A 294 -18.38 -5.37 0.25
N LEU A 295 -19.56 -5.63 -0.34
CA LEU A 295 -20.54 -4.61 -0.68
C LEU A 295 -21.78 -4.61 0.25
N ASP A 296 -21.81 -5.43 1.28
CA ASP A 296 -23.03 -5.70 2.09
C ASP A 296 -23.62 -4.42 2.74
N ARG A 297 -22.82 -3.40 3.01
CA ARG A 297 -23.26 -2.13 3.61
C ARG A 297 -23.02 -0.92 2.70
N SER A 298 -22.78 -1.16 1.42
CA SER A 298 -22.36 -0.13 0.49
C SER A 298 -23.57 0.44 -0.27
N THR A 299 -23.76 1.75 -0.20
CA THR A 299 -24.63 2.53 -1.10
C THR A 299 -23.72 3.36 -2.01
N PHE A 300 -24.22 3.80 -3.17
CA PHE A 300 -23.42 4.60 -4.12
C PHE A 300 -22.80 5.84 -3.47
N SER A 301 -23.55 6.58 -2.67
CA SER A 301 -23.03 7.77 -1.97
C SER A 301 -21.98 7.44 -0.93
N ASN A 302 -22.10 6.30 -0.23
CA ASN A 302 -21.11 5.86 0.74
C ASN A 302 -19.81 5.39 0.08
N ILE A 303 -19.88 4.76 -1.10
CA ILE A 303 -18.70 4.30 -1.84
C ILE A 303 -17.87 5.49 -2.28
N GLU A 304 -18.48 6.54 -2.83
CA GLU A 304 -17.78 7.74 -3.25
C GLU A 304 -17.08 8.43 -2.06
N GLN A 305 -17.81 8.62 -0.96
CA GLN A 305 -17.23 9.20 0.25
C GLN A 305 -16.09 8.35 0.81
N GLN A 306 -16.23 7.03 0.89
CA GLN A 306 -15.19 6.12 1.35
C GLN A 306 -13.97 6.12 0.41
N SER A 307 -14.17 6.29 -0.90
CA SER A 307 -13.07 6.40 -1.86
C SER A 307 -12.26 7.68 -1.64
N LEU A 308 -12.91 8.81 -1.37
CA LEU A 308 -12.23 10.05 -1.02
C LEU A 308 -11.49 9.93 0.33
N GLU A 309 -12.10 9.28 1.31
CA GLU A 309 -11.48 9.01 2.61
C GLU A 309 -10.26 8.09 2.48
N PHE A 310 -10.32 7.09 1.62
CA PHE A 310 -9.20 6.21 1.32
C PHE A 310 -7.99 7.00 0.78
N VAL A 311 -8.22 7.89 -0.18
CA VAL A 311 -7.14 8.75 -0.69
C VAL A 311 -6.59 9.63 0.42
N LYS A 312 -7.46 10.29 1.19
CA LYS A 312 -7.07 11.27 2.21
C LYS A 312 -6.36 10.64 3.42
N TYR A 313 -6.89 9.54 3.94
CA TYR A 313 -6.46 8.97 5.21
C TYR A 313 -5.57 7.73 5.07
N THR A 314 -5.57 7.09 3.91
CA THR A 314 -4.78 5.89 3.67
C THR A 314 -3.63 6.13 2.69
N LEU A 315 -3.89 6.59 1.47
CA LEU A 315 -2.84 6.80 0.47
C LEU A 315 -1.96 8.02 0.76
N ASN A 316 -2.55 9.17 1.13
CA ASN A 316 -1.80 10.40 1.34
C ASN A 316 -0.71 10.29 2.43
N PRO A 317 -0.92 9.63 3.59
CA PRO A 317 0.17 9.38 4.54
C PRO A 317 1.34 8.57 3.96
N TRP A 318 1.07 7.61 3.06
CA TRP A 318 2.11 6.88 2.36
C TRP A 318 2.85 7.78 1.37
N CYS A 319 2.13 8.59 0.59
CA CYS A 319 2.73 9.57 -0.32
C CYS A 319 3.71 10.50 0.43
N ILE A 320 3.29 11.03 1.58
CA ILE A 320 4.14 11.92 2.40
C ILE A 320 5.40 11.19 2.89
N ARG A 321 5.31 9.94 3.34
CA ARG A 321 6.48 9.15 3.76
C ARG A 321 7.47 8.97 2.62
N TRP A 322 6.97 8.63 1.45
CA TRP A 322 7.77 8.46 0.24
C TRP A 322 8.42 9.77 -0.19
N GLU A 323 7.65 10.84 -0.27
CA GLU A 323 8.15 12.17 -0.64
C GLU A 323 9.29 12.62 0.28
N GLN A 324 9.09 12.51 1.59
CA GLN A 324 10.08 12.91 2.58
C GLN A 324 11.34 12.04 2.52
N ALA A 325 11.21 10.72 2.39
CA ALA A 325 12.35 9.82 2.27
C ALA A 325 13.17 10.11 0.99
N MET A 326 12.50 10.28 -0.15
CA MET A 326 13.14 10.60 -1.41
C MET A 326 13.82 11.99 -1.36
N ASN A 327 13.16 13.00 -0.80
CA ASN A 327 13.75 14.32 -0.66
C ASN A 327 15.02 14.30 0.21
N GLN A 328 14.99 13.54 1.30
CA GLN A 328 16.11 13.46 2.23
C GLN A 328 17.29 12.68 1.66
N GLN A 329 17.04 11.61 0.90
CA GLN A 329 18.09 10.63 0.54
C GLN A 329 18.54 10.72 -0.91
N LEU A 330 17.71 11.24 -1.83
CA LEU A 330 18.06 11.36 -3.25
C LEU A 330 18.53 12.76 -3.65
N LEU A 331 18.11 13.80 -2.93
CA LEU A 331 18.51 15.17 -3.21
C LEU A 331 19.68 15.58 -2.31
N SER A 332 20.68 16.25 -2.88
CA SER A 332 21.75 16.87 -2.11
C SER A 332 21.20 17.98 -1.19
N ALA A 333 21.94 18.36 -0.15
CA ALA A 333 21.53 19.45 0.75
C ALA A 333 21.28 20.79 0.02
N ASP A 334 22.00 21.04 -1.07
CA ASP A 334 21.80 22.23 -1.91
C ASP A 334 20.59 22.09 -2.83
N ASP A 335 20.31 20.87 -3.32
CA ASP A 335 19.15 20.60 -4.16
C ASP A 335 17.85 20.61 -3.36
N GLN A 336 17.84 20.14 -2.12
CA GLN A 336 16.65 20.20 -1.23
C GLN A 336 16.12 21.63 -1.01
N ARG A 337 16.96 22.64 -1.20
CA ARG A 337 16.56 24.06 -1.12
C ARG A 337 15.88 24.55 -2.41
N LYS A 338 16.09 23.87 -3.51
CA LYS A 338 15.63 24.29 -4.85
C LYS A 338 14.58 23.36 -5.43
N TYR A 339 14.65 22.08 -5.08
CA TYR A 339 13.83 21.03 -5.65
C TYR A 339 13.14 20.22 -4.57
N PHE A 340 12.02 19.60 -4.93
CA PHE A 340 11.33 18.62 -4.10
C PHE A 340 10.58 17.61 -4.96
N VAL A 341 10.49 16.40 -4.44
CA VAL A 341 9.73 15.30 -5.04
C VAL A 341 8.31 15.32 -4.48
N LYS A 342 7.29 15.19 -5.33
CA LYS A 342 5.90 15.18 -4.90
C LYS A 342 5.04 14.31 -5.79
N PHE A 343 4.13 13.53 -5.16
CA PHE A 343 3.05 12.85 -5.85
C PHE A 343 1.93 13.81 -6.26
N ASN A 344 1.36 13.57 -7.42
CA ASN A 344 0.14 14.26 -7.83
C ASN A 344 -1.08 13.39 -7.48
N VAL A 345 -1.67 13.65 -6.31
CA VAL A 345 -2.86 12.94 -5.84
C VAL A 345 -4.17 13.49 -6.43
N ASN A 346 -4.11 14.62 -7.15
CA ASN A 346 -5.30 15.30 -7.67
C ASN A 346 -6.11 14.41 -8.62
N GLY A 347 -5.46 13.47 -9.31
CA GLY A 347 -6.14 12.51 -10.18
C GLY A 347 -7.13 11.62 -9.45
N LEU A 348 -6.76 11.12 -8.26
CA LEU A 348 -7.60 10.26 -7.43
C LEU A 348 -8.68 11.03 -6.64
N LEU A 349 -8.41 12.29 -6.31
CA LEU A 349 -9.38 13.18 -5.64
C LEU A 349 -10.41 13.76 -6.61
N ARG A 350 -10.22 13.56 -7.90
CA ARG A 350 -11.18 13.96 -8.90
C ARG A 350 -12.39 13.04 -8.77
N GLY A 351 -13.48 13.56 -8.24
CA GLY A 351 -14.79 12.91 -8.22
C GLY A 351 -15.26 12.50 -9.63
N ASP A 352 -16.51 12.20 -9.77
CA ASP A 352 -17.09 11.90 -11.06
C ASP A 352 -16.78 13.02 -12.10
N TYR A 353 -17.04 12.73 -13.34
CA TYR A 353 -16.81 13.66 -14.45
C TYR A 353 -17.50 15.03 -14.22
N GLU A 354 -18.69 15.00 -13.66
CA GLU A 354 -19.49 16.22 -13.40
C GLU A 354 -18.83 17.10 -12.33
N SER A 355 -18.44 16.54 -11.19
CA SER A 355 -17.74 17.26 -10.12
C SER A 355 -16.42 17.86 -10.61
N ARG A 356 -15.68 17.13 -11.45
CA ARG A 356 -14.43 17.61 -12.05
C ARG A 356 -14.65 18.79 -12.99
N MET A 357 -15.61 18.66 -13.91
CA MET A 357 -15.94 19.75 -14.85
C MET A 357 -16.45 20.99 -14.13
N ASN A 358 -17.27 20.83 -13.10
CA ASN A 358 -17.71 21.92 -12.24
C ASN A 358 -16.53 22.59 -11.52
N GLY A 359 -15.57 21.82 -11.00
CA GLY A 359 -14.33 22.34 -10.41
C GLY A 359 -13.51 23.17 -11.41
N TYR A 360 -13.36 22.72 -12.65
CA TYR A 360 -12.70 23.49 -13.71
C TYR A 360 -13.46 24.78 -14.07
N ALA A 361 -14.78 24.70 -14.16
CA ALA A 361 -15.59 25.90 -14.42
C ALA A 361 -15.40 26.96 -13.33
N ILE A 362 -15.41 26.55 -12.06
CA ILE A 362 -15.13 27.42 -10.92
C ILE A 362 -13.71 27.99 -10.99
N GLY A 363 -12.72 27.16 -11.28
CA GLY A 363 -11.33 27.58 -11.41
C GLY A 363 -11.10 28.58 -12.52
N ARG A 364 -11.75 28.38 -13.67
CA ARG A 364 -11.71 29.27 -14.82
C ARG A 364 -12.38 30.61 -14.54
N GLN A 365 -13.55 30.61 -13.89
CA GLN A 365 -14.32 31.79 -13.56
C GLN A 365 -13.66 32.69 -12.50
N ASN A 366 -12.88 32.08 -11.60
CA ASN A 366 -12.20 32.80 -10.52
C ASN A 366 -10.71 33.12 -10.83
N GLY A 367 -10.26 32.86 -12.04
CA GLY A 367 -8.94 33.29 -12.52
C GLY A 367 -7.75 32.50 -11.98
N TRP A 368 -7.95 31.30 -11.42
CA TRP A 368 -6.87 30.43 -10.91
C TRP A 368 -6.49 29.28 -11.86
N LEU A 369 -7.29 29.07 -12.94
CA LEU A 369 -6.97 28.11 -14.01
C LEU A 369 -7.07 28.79 -15.37
N SER A 370 -6.06 28.61 -16.21
CA SER A 370 -6.10 28.91 -17.64
C SER A 370 -6.76 27.76 -18.42
N ALA A 371 -7.08 27.99 -19.70
CA ALA A 371 -7.57 26.92 -20.57
C ALA A 371 -6.51 25.83 -20.74
N ASN A 372 -5.24 26.20 -20.85
CA ASN A 372 -4.13 25.24 -20.98
C ASN A 372 -3.86 24.45 -19.71
N ASP A 373 -4.06 25.02 -18.53
CA ASP A 373 -3.99 24.26 -17.28
C ASP A 373 -5.02 23.13 -17.25
N ILE A 374 -6.27 23.41 -17.67
CA ILE A 374 -7.33 22.41 -17.75
C ILE A 374 -7.03 21.37 -18.82
N ARG A 375 -6.54 21.78 -19.99
CA ARG A 375 -6.18 20.89 -21.09
C ARG A 375 -5.02 19.95 -20.70
N GLU A 376 -4.02 20.48 -19.98
CA GLU A 376 -2.92 19.66 -19.44
C GLU A 376 -3.43 18.65 -18.39
N LEU A 377 -4.40 19.04 -17.58
CA LEU A 377 -5.02 18.13 -16.62
C LEU A 377 -5.86 17.01 -17.30
N GLU A 378 -6.42 17.25 -18.47
CA GLU A 378 -7.23 16.30 -19.24
C GLU A 378 -6.44 15.63 -20.39
N ASP A 379 -5.11 15.78 -20.40
CA ASP A 379 -4.21 15.20 -21.42
C ASP A 379 -4.57 15.64 -22.85
N LEU A 380 -4.98 16.90 -23.01
CA LEU A 380 -5.32 17.51 -24.28
C LEU A 380 -4.19 18.42 -24.77
N ASN A 381 -4.01 18.52 -26.08
CA ASN A 381 -3.05 19.45 -26.69
C ASN A 381 -3.29 20.88 -26.25
N ARG A 382 -2.23 21.63 -25.96
CA ARG A 382 -2.30 23.05 -25.56
C ARG A 382 -2.82 23.91 -26.70
N ILE A 383 -3.56 24.96 -26.35
CA ILE A 383 -3.92 26.06 -27.26
C ILE A 383 -2.70 26.98 -27.34
N PRO A 384 -2.32 27.48 -28.54
CA PRO A 384 -1.25 28.44 -28.66
C PRO A 384 -1.43 29.68 -27.77
N THR A 385 -0.34 30.20 -27.21
CA THR A 385 -0.40 31.36 -26.31
C THR A 385 -1.01 32.61 -27.00
N ASN A 386 -0.74 32.79 -28.30
CA ASN A 386 -1.31 33.86 -29.11
C ASN A 386 -2.83 33.72 -29.35
N GLU A 387 -3.40 32.56 -29.04
CA GLU A 387 -4.86 32.30 -29.10
C GLU A 387 -5.50 32.33 -27.71
N GLY A 388 -4.79 32.84 -26.70
CA GLY A 388 -5.31 33.04 -25.33
C GLY A 388 -5.38 31.77 -24.50
N GLY A 389 -4.66 30.70 -24.86
CA GLY A 389 -4.63 29.40 -24.13
C GLY A 389 -4.18 29.54 -22.68
N ASP A 390 -3.23 30.43 -22.41
CA ASP A 390 -2.63 30.65 -21.09
C ASP A 390 -3.24 31.85 -20.33
N GLU A 391 -4.33 32.46 -20.86
CA GLU A 391 -4.99 33.56 -20.21
C GLU A 391 -5.85 33.14 -19.02
N TYR A 392 -5.69 33.85 -17.90
CA TYR A 392 -6.53 33.71 -16.72
C TYR A 392 -7.68 34.68 -16.81
N LEU A 393 -8.91 34.16 -16.77
CA LEU A 393 -10.13 34.96 -16.85
C LEU A 393 -10.76 35.14 -15.48
N VAL A 394 -11.23 36.31 -15.18
CA VAL A 394 -12.05 36.61 -13.98
C VAL A 394 -13.44 37.07 -14.40
N ASN A 395 -14.43 36.74 -13.56
CA ASN A 395 -15.77 37.26 -13.77
C ASN A 395 -15.78 38.78 -13.51
N GLY A 396 -16.03 39.58 -14.56
CA GLY A 396 -16.04 41.03 -14.49
C GLY A 396 -17.12 41.64 -13.57
N ASN A 397 -18.06 40.83 -13.08
CA ASN A 397 -19.08 41.26 -12.11
C ASN A 397 -18.57 41.28 -10.66
N MET A 398 -17.34 40.78 -10.40
CA MET A 398 -16.72 40.86 -9.07
C MET A 398 -15.91 42.14 -8.94
N LEU A 399 -16.24 42.94 -7.93
CA LEU A 399 -15.50 44.15 -7.58
C LEU A 399 -14.75 43.95 -6.26
N PRO A 400 -13.55 44.54 -6.10
CA PRO A 400 -12.91 44.62 -4.79
C PRO A 400 -13.87 45.24 -3.76
N LEU A 401 -13.87 44.67 -2.54
CA LEU A 401 -14.80 45.08 -1.47
C LEU A 401 -14.71 46.60 -1.17
N ASN A 402 -13.53 47.20 -1.29
CA ASN A 402 -13.30 48.64 -1.11
C ASN A 402 -13.85 49.49 -2.24
N GLN A 403 -14.27 48.91 -3.38
CA GLN A 403 -14.86 49.58 -4.54
C GLN A 403 -16.34 49.26 -4.70
N ALA A 404 -16.91 48.37 -3.92
CA ALA A 404 -18.31 47.92 -4.03
C ALA A 404 -19.32 49.07 -3.85
N GLY A 405 -18.97 50.11 -3.09
CA GLY A 405 -19.82 51.31 -2.93
C GLY A 405 -19.70 52.34 -4.05
N ASN A 406 -18.65 52.33 -4.85
CA ASN A 406 -18.41 53.37 -5.85
C ASN A 406 -19.15 53.11 -7.17
N PHE A 407 -19.56 51.88 -7.42
CA PHE A 407 -20.28 51.51 -8.65
C PHE A 407 -21.72 52.07 -8.70
N TYR A 408 -22.34 52.24 -7.55
CA TYR A 408 -23.68 52.85 -7.46
C TYR A 408 -23.66 54.37 -7.63
N ASN A 409 -22.52 55.02 -7.36
CA ASN A 409 -22.36 56.46 -7.47
C ASN A 409 -21.92 56.93 -8.87
N SER A 410 -21.60 56.01 -9.79
CA SER A 410 -21.16 56.34 -11.15
C SER A 410 -22.17 56.07 -12.26
N GLN A 411 -23.43 55.78 -11.90
CA GLN A 411 -24.49 55.85 -12.94
C GLN A 411 -24.74 57.34 -13.29
N PRO A 412 -24.65 57.71 -14.58
CA PRO A 412 -25.01 59.08 -14.97
C PRO A 412 -26.48 59.32 -14.60
N SER A 413 -26.71 60.39 -13.85
CA SER A 413 -28.05 60.90 -13.59
C SER A 413 -28.76 61.03 -14.94
N LYS A 414 -29.88 60.35 -15.12
CA LYS A 414 -30.81 60.66 -16.25
C LYS A 414 -31.19 62.10 -16.13
N GLU A 415 -30.64 62.95 -16.99
CA GLU A 415 -31.17 64.25 -17.19
C GLU A 415 -32.65 64.11 -17.61
N SER A 416 -33.51 64.66 -16.77
CA SER A 416 -34.93 64.83 -17.09
C SER A 416 -35.05 65.77 -18.29
N GLU A 417 -35.35 65.22 -19.45
CA GLU A 417 -35.85 66.03 -20.55
C GLU A 417 -37.19 66.68 -20.11
N GLU A 418 -37.15 67.96 -19.86
CA GLU A 418 -38.36 68.80 -19.77
C GLU A 418 -39.05 68.86 -21.14
N PRO A 419 -40.35 68.65 -21.22
CA PRO A 419 -41.07 68.81 -22.47
C PRO A 419 -41.08 70.28 -22.84
N LYS A 420 -40.54 70.64 -24.01
CA LYS A 420 -40.74 71.97 -24.63
C LYS A 420 -42.17 72.04 -25.18
N GLU A 421 -42.92 73.07 -24.70
CA GLU A 421 -44.17 73.55 -25.29
C GLU A 421 -44.00 74.02 -26.74
#